data_a099c66b765beefc166aaf40bf7853ba
#
_entry.id   a099c66b765beefc166aaf40bf7853ba
#
_cell.length_a   1.000
_cell.length_b   1.000
_cell.length_c   1.000
_cell.angle_alpha   90.00
_cell.angle_beta   90.00
_cell.angle_gamma   90.00
#
_symmetry.space_group_name_H-M   'P 1'
#
loop_
_entity.id
_entity.type
_entity.pdbx_description
1 polymer ?
#
loop_
_entity_poly.entity_id
_entity_poly.type
_entity_poly.pdbx_seq_one_letter_code
_entity_poly.pdbx_strand_id
1 'polypeptide(L)'
;LDCCVISDGGGALVIVSPEIANTLGDRCVKILGHGEHIKHLNAGQVDITYTGAVKSGPIAFEDANLTPADIDYVSIYDSFTITVLETLEDLGFCEKGDGGKLVSDGNLISGTGKLPFNTDGGGLCNNHPTNRGGITKVIEAARQLRGEAHPKVQVSDCSLALAHGTGGSIGSRMGSSTVILGRNDA
;
A
#
# COMPACT_ATOMS: atom_id res chain seq x y z
N LEU A 1 -16.00 -8.56 14.14
CA LEU A 1 -14.65 -9.15 14.08
C LEU A 1 -13.81 -8.66 12.89
N ASP A 2 -14.35 -7.76 12.12
CA ASP A 2 -13.70 -7.13 10.98
C ASP A 2 -13.16 -5.75 11.39
N CYS A 3 -12.15 -5.75 12.25
CA CYS A 3 -11.54 -4.54 12.76
C CYS A 3 -10.05 -4.80 13.05
N CYS A 4 -9.25 -3.80 12.77
CA CYS A 4 -7.82 -3.84 13.01
C CYS A 4 -7.46 -4.18 14.48
N VAL A 5 -6.36 -4.89 14.65
CA VAL A 5 -5.83 -5.30 15.95
C VAL A 5 -4.96 -4.18 16.51
N ILE A 6 -5.45 -3.51 17.55
CA ILE A 6 -4.68 -2.47 18.24
C ILE A 6 -3.43 -3.11 18.87
N SER A 7 -2.27 -2.58 18.53
CA SER A 7 -0.97 -3.08 18.99
C SER A 7 -0.02 -1.91 19.28
N ASP A 8 0.98 -2.18 20.10
CA ASP A 8 2.12 -1.28 20.21
C ASP A 8 3.08 -1.54 19.04
N GLY A 9 3.69 -0.47 18.54
CA GLY A 9 4.63 -0.60 17.43
C GLY A 9 5.10 0.75 16.93
N GLY A 10 6.10 0.66 16.06
CA GLY A 10 6.67 1.81 15.37
C GLY A 10 7.71 1.35 14.37
N GLY A 11 8.19 2.28 13.57
CA GLY A 11 9.22 2.02 12.60
C GLY A 11 10.00 3.29 12.26
N ALA A 12 11.10 3.11 11.57
CA ALA A 12 11.91 4.19 11.05
C ALA A 12 12.36 3.87 9.62
N LEU A 13 12.35 4.89 8.80
CA LEU A 13 12.89 4.86 7.44
C LEU A 13 13.97 5.92 7.33
N VAL A 14 15.06 5.59 6.67
CA VAL A 14 16.12 6.55 6.34
C VAL A 14 16.02 6.84 4.86
N ILE A 15 15.71 8.09 4.53
CA ILE A 15 15.68 8.57 3.15
C ILE A 15 16.99 9.25 2.86
N VAL A 16 17.63 8.87 1.77
CA VAL A 16 18.93 9.39 1.36
C VAL A 16 18.88 9.87 -0.09
N SER A 17 19.82 10.75 -0.47
CA SER A 17 19.96 11.13 -1.87
C SER A 17 20.50 9.96 -2.72
N PRO A 18 20.29 9.99 -4.05
CA PRO A 18 20.80 8.96 -4.96
C PRO A 18 22.32 8.76 -4.83
N GLU A 19 23.08 9.82 -4.59
CA GLU A 19 24.53 9.76 -4.44
C GLU A 19 24.94 8.92 -3.22
N ILE A 20 24.22 9.09 -2.10
CA ILE A 20 24.43 8.28 -0.89
C ILE A 20 23.94 6.85 -1.12
N ALA A 21 22.76 6.67 -1.74
CA ALA A 21 22.22 5.36 -2.04
C ALA A 21 23.20 4.50 -2.84
N ASN A 22 23.86 5.08 -3.85
CA ASN A 22 24.88 4.40 -4.66
C ASN A 22 26.07 3.87 -3.83
N THR A 23 26.35 4.45 -2.66
CA THR A 23 27.40 3.95 -1.76
C THR A 23 26.92 2.81 -0.86
N LEU A 24 25.62 2.60 -0.73
CA LEU A 24 25.01 1.59 0.13
C LEU A 24 24.66 0.28 -0.61
N GLY A 25 24.79 0.29 -1.94
CA GLY A 25 24.53 -0.87 -2.80
C GLY A 25 23.06 -1.31 -2.77
N ASP A 26 22.82 -2.60 -2.88
CA ASP A 26 21.47 -3.18 -3.04
C ASP A 26 20.57 -3.09 -1.80
N ARG A 27 21.02 -2.42 -0.75
CA ARG A 27 20.21 -2.19 0.46
C ARG A 27 19.17 -1.09 0.31
N CYS A 28 19.29 -0.27 -0.72
CA CYS A 28 18.34 0.81 -0.99
C CYS A 28 17.21 0.32 -1.90
N VAL A 29 16.04 0.87 -1.70
CA VAL A 29 14.93 0.81 -2.64
C VAL A 29 14.68 2.21 -3.19
N LYS A 30 14.26 2.31 -4.44
CA LYS A 30 13.94 3.58 -5.09
C LYS A 30 12.52 4.00 -4.75
N ILE A 31 12.30 5.28 -4.53
CA ILE A 31 10.97 5.89 -4.60
C ILE A 31 10.76 6.28 -6.06
N LEU A 32 9.82 5.64 -6.74
CA LEU A 32 9.55 5.84 -8.16
C LEU A 32 8.45 6.87 -8.39
N GLY A 33 7.46 6.89 -7.50
CA GLY A 33 6.37 7.85 -7.58
C GLY A 33 5.63 7.98 -6.27
N HIS A 34 4.97 9.11 -6.09
CA HIS A 34 4.16 9.36 -4.90
C HIS A 34 2.95 10.22 -5.24
N GLY A 35 1.91 10.07 -4.43
CA GLY A 35 0.72 10.90 -4.51
C GLY A 35 0.03 10.99 -3.17
N GLU A 36 -0.54 12.15 -2.90
CA GLU A 36 -1.34 12.36 -1.70
C GLU A 36 -2.61 13.13 -2.02
N HIS A 37 -3.64 12.91 -1.23
CA HIS A 37 -4.90 13.60 -1.37
C HIS A 37 -5.67 13.64 -0.06
N ILE A 38 -6.38 14.74 0.16
CA ILE A 38 -7.34 14.87 1.24
C ILE A 38 -8.74 14.97 0.65
N LYS A 39 -9.58 14.01 1.01
CA LYS A 39 -10.99 13.98 0.59
C LYS A 39 -11.74 15.18 1.17
N HIS A 40 -12.51 15.85 0.33
CA HIS A 40 -13.26 17.04 0.72
C HIS A 40 -14.67 16.71 1.20
N LEU A 41 -15.20 17.50 2.11
CA LEU A 41 -16.58 17.39 2.62
C LEU A 41 -17.66 17.66 1.59
N ASN A 42 -17.32 18.33 0.51
CA ASN A 42 -18.25 18.69 -0.57
C ASN A 42 -19.58 19.29 -0.03
N ALA A 43 -19.47 20.34 0.80
CA ALA A 43 -20.61 21.00 1.45
C ALA A 43 -21.51 20.06 2.30
N GLY A 44 -20.92 19.02 2.88
CA GLY A 44 -21.64 18.03 3.71
C GLY A 44 -22.18 16.83 2.93
N GLN A 45 -22.04 16.80 1.62
CA GLN A 45 -22.37 15.65 0.80
C GLN A 45 -21.18 14.71 0.74
N VAL A 46 -21.07 13.85 1.73
CA VAL A 46 -19.94 12.92 1.83
C VAL A 46 -20.29 11.61 1.13
N ASP A 47 -19.57 11.32 0.05
CA ASP A 47 -19.64 10.02 -0.61
C ASP A 47 -18.75 9.02 0.15
N ILE A 48 -19.36 7.94 0.63
CA ILE A 48 -18.66 6.88 1.37
C ILE A 48 -18.15 5.75 0.49
N THR A 49 -18.41 5.79 -0.81
CA THR A 49 -18.06 4.71 -1.74
C THR A 49 -16.64 4.83 -2.29
N TYR A 50 -15.89 5.86 -1.92
CA TYR A 50 -14.49 6.02 -2.31
C TYR A 50 -13.65 6.62 -1.19
N THR A 51 -12.35 6.40 -1.27
CA THR A 51 -11.31 6.99 -0.41
C THR A 51 -10.52 8.06 -1.18
N GLY A 52 -9.59 8.74 -0.51
CA GLY A 52 -8.66 9.63 -1.21
C GLY A 52 -7.72 8.92 -2.20
N ALA A 53 -7.66 7.59 -2.16
CA ALA A 53 -6.85 6.78 -3.07
C ALA A 53 -7.23 6.98 -4.55
N VAL A 54 -8.51 7.30 -4.82
CA VAL A 54 -9.00 7.63 -6.17
C VAL A 54 -8.25 8.80 -6.83
N LYS A 55 -7.54 9.59 -6.05
CA LYS A 55 -6.69 10.70 -6.51
C LYS A 55 -5.21 10.44 -6.26
N SER A 56 -4.84 9.98 -5.06
CA SER A 56 -3.44 9.74 -4.73
C SER A 56 -2.82 8.60 -5.55
N GLY A 57 -3.60 7.59 -5.91
CA GLY A 57 -3.16 6.48 -6.77
C GLY A 57 -2.75 6.94 -8.17
N PRO A 58 -3.65 7.53 -8.96
CA PRO A 58 -3.31 8.04 -10.29
C PRO A 58 -2.12 9.00 -10.30
N ILE A 59 -2.01 9.91 -9.31
CA ILE A 59 -0.86 10.81 -9.19
C ILE A 59 0.45 10.01 -9.02
N ALA A 60 0.45 9.01 -8.12
CA ALA A 60 1.64 8.20 -7.88
C ALA A 60 2.03 7.35 -9.10
N PHE A 61 1.05 6.79 -9.81
CA PHE A 61 1.29 6.01 -11.03
C PHE A 61 1.80 6.88 -12.18
N GLU A 62 1.25 8.08 -12.36
CA GLU A 62 1.73 9.06 -13.34
C GLU A 62 3.17 9.48 -13.04
N ASP A 63 3.48 9.81 -11.79
CA ASP A 63 4.83 10.19 -11.34
C ASP A 63 5.86 9.07 -11.58
N ALA A 64 5.45 7.81 -11.35
CA ALA A 64 6.28 6.63 -11.59
C ALA A 64 6.35 6.21 -13.07
N ASN A 65 5.47 6.73 -13.94
CA ASN A 65 5.23 6.25 -15.30
C ASN A 65 4.92 4.73 -15.35
N LEU A 66 4.06 4.28 -14.44
CA LEU A 66 3.63 2.90 -14.26
C LEU A 66 2.10 2.79 -14.24
N THR A 67 1.61 1.57 -14.26
CA THR A 67 0.19 1.21 -14.13
C THR A 67 -0.02 0.22 -12.99
N PRO A 68 -1.25 0.03 -12.47
CA PRO A 68 -1.52 -1.00 -11.48
C PRO A 68 -1.13 -2.43 -11.91
N ALA A 69 -1.11 -2.71 -13.20
CA ALA A 69 -0.72 -4.02 -13.75
C ALA A 69 0.78 -4.33 -13.61
N ASP A 70 1.60 -3.32 -13.38
CA ASP A 70 3.05 -3.46 -13.23
C ASP A 70 3.48 -3.80 -11.78
N ILE A 71 2.55 -3.73 -10.83
CA ILE A 71 2.84 -3.89 -9.40
C ILE A 71 2.84 -5.37 -8.98
N ASP A 72 3.96 -5.82 -8.42
CA ASP A 72 4.14 -7.19 -7.93
C ASP A 72 3.61 -7.41 -6.51
N TYR A 73 3.59 -6.36 -5.70
CA TYR A 73 3.21 -6.43 -4.28
C TYR A 73 2.49 -5.17 -3.82
N VAL A 74 1.44 -5.33 -3.03
CA VAL A 74 0.71 -4.22 -2.42
C VAL A 74 0.70 -4.30 -0.89
N SER A 75 0.99 -3.19 -0.24
CA SER A 75 0.87 -3.01 1.20
C SER A 75 -0.06 -1.83 1.49
N ILE A 76 -1.30 -2.13 1.85
CA ILE A 76 -2.38 -1.16 2.01
C ILE A 76 -2.86 -1.15 3.46
N TYR A 77 -3.11 0.03 4.01
CA TYR A 77 -3.70 0.14 5.34
C TYR A 77 -5.11 -0.46 5.36
N ASP A 78 -5.29 -1.43 6.23
CA ASP A 78 -6.43 -2.33 6.32
C ASP A 78 -7.10 -2.23 7.71
N SER A 79 -7.77 -1.12 7.98
CA SER A 79 -8.54 -0.98 9.23
C SER A 79 -9.77 -1.87 9.30
N PHE A 80 -10.36 -2.17 8.14
CA PHE A 80 -11.50 -3.05 7.92
C PHE A 80 -11.36 -3.71 6.54
N THR A 81 -11.99 -4.87 6.33
CA THR A 81 -11.96 -5.53 5.02
C THR A 81 -12.57 -4.67 3.92
N ILE A 82 -13.65 -3.92 4.22
CA ILE A 82 -14.25 -3.00 3.25
C ILE A 82 -13.27 -1.87 2.85
N THR A 83 -12.43 -1.39 3.76
CA THR A 83 -11.42 -0.38 3.43
C THR A 83 -10.42 -0.92 2.39
N VAL A 84 -10.08 -2.20 2.47
CA VAL A 84 -9.20 -2.86 1.48
C VAL A 84 -9.86 -2.87 0.10
N LEU A 85 -11.13 -3.32 0.03
CA LEU A 85 -11.87 -3.39 -1.24
C LEU A 85 -11.97 -2.02 -1.91
N GLU A 86 -12.44 -1.00 -1.17
CA GLU A 86 -12.54 0.37 -1.67
C GLU A 86 -11.18 0.90 -2.16
N THR A 87 -10.12 0.66 -1.39
CA THR A 87 -8.79 1.16 -1.74
C THR A 87 -8.23 0.46 -2.98
N LEU A 88 -8.41 -0.85 -3.14
CA LEU A 88 -7.97 -1.57 -4.35
C LEU A 88 -8.70 -1.07 -5.60
N GLU A 89 -10.01 -0.85 -5.51
CA GLU A 89 -10.79 -0.25 -6.58
C GLU A 89 -10.32 1.18 -6.90
N ASP A 90 -10.16 2.01 -5.88
CA ASP A 90 -9.77 3.42 -6.01
C ASP A 90 -8.33 3.60 -6.56
N LEU A 91 -7.44 2.65 -6.26
CA LEU A 91 -6.08 2.60 -6.83
C LEU A 91 -6.05 2.06 -8.27
N GLY A 92 -7.17 1.54 -8.78
CA GLY A 92 -7.29 1.08 -10.16
C GLY A 92 -6.85 -0.38 -10.39
N PHE A 93 -6.73 -1.20 -9.35
CA PHE A 93 -6.45 -2.64 -9.51
C PHE A 93 -7.64 -3.41 -10.10
N CYS A 94 -8.83 -2.86 -10.01
CA CYS A 94 -10.06 -3.32 -10.69
C CYS A 94 -11.02 -2.15 -10.86
N GLU A 95 -12.07 -2.38 -11.64
CA GLU A 95 -13.18 -1.43 -11.79
C GLU A 95 -13.96 -1.26 -10.48
N LYS A 96 -14.55 -0.09 -10.30
CA LYS A 96 -15.39 0.20 -9.13
C LYS A 96 -16.56 -0.77 -9.03
N GLY A 97 -16.66 -1.46 -7.87
CA GLY A 97 -17.67 -2.50 -7.62
C GLY A 97 -17.17 -3.93 -7.91
N ASP A 98 -16.00 -4.11 -8.50
CA ASP A 98 -15.42 -5.41 -8.82
C ASP A 98 -14.39 -5.91 -7.78
N GLY A 99 -14.16 -5.17 -6.71
CA GLY A 99 -13.21 -5.53 -5.65
C GLY A 99 -13.46 -6.93 -5.07
N GLY A 100 -14.72 -7.32 -4.91
CA GLY A 100 -15.08 -8.66 -4.47
C GLY A 100 -14.59 -9.77 -5.40
N LYS A 101 -14.60 -9.55 -6.72
CA LYS A 101 -14.06 -10.49 -7.70
C LYS A 101 -12.54 -10.52 -7.65
N LEU A 102 -11.91 -9.34 -7.51
CA LEU A 102 -10.46 -9.24 -7.43
C LEU A 102 -9.89 -10.04 -6.25
N VAL A 103 -10.53 -10.00 -5.08
CA VAL A 103 -10.03 -10.66 -3.87
C VAL A 103 -10.44 -12.13 -3.76
N SER A 104 -11.30 -12.63 -4.65
CA SER A 104 -11.74 -14.02 -4.65
C SER A 104 -10.59 -14.98 -5.00
N ASP A 105 -10.83 -16.28 -4.76
CA ASP A 105 -9.94 -17.39 -5.16
C ASP A 105 -8.50 -17.28 -4.65
N GLY A 106 -8.30 -16.57 -3.54
CA GLY A 106 -6.98 -16.41 -2.92
C GLY A 106 -6.05 -15.47 -3.67
N ASN A 107 -6.58 -14.58 -4.50
CA ASN A 107 -5.79 -13.70 -5.37
C ASN A 107 -4.82 -12.78 -4.61
N LEU A 108 -5.12 -12.47 -3.34
CA LEU A 108 -4.26 -11.64 -2.47
C LEU A 108 -3.25 -12.46 -1.65
N ILE A 109 -3.23 -13.79 -1.74
CA ILE A 109 -2.37 -14.65 -0.94
C ILE A 109 -1.00 -14.76 -1.60
N SER A 110 0.06 -14.43 -0.87
CA SER A 110 1.44 -14.58 -1.32
C SER A 110 1.74 -16.04 -1.72
N GLY A 111 2.39 -16.23 -2.86
CA GLY A 111 2.71 -17.53 -3.42
C GLY A 111 1.55 -18.28 -4.10
N THR A 112 0.32 -17.73 -4.00
CA THR A 112 -0.89 -18.32 -4.61
C THR A 112 -1.55 -17.35 -5.58
N GLY A 113 -1.77 -16.14 -5.13
CA GLY A 113 -2.48 -15.10 -5.89
C GLY A 113 -1.58 -14.30 -6.80
N LYS A 114 -2.22 -13.51 -7.67
CA LYS A 114 -1.54 -12.63 -8.63
C LYS A 114 -1.16 -11.27 -8.04
N LEU A 115 -1.79 -10.88 -6.93
CA LEU A 115 -1.56 -9.61 -6.24
C LEU A 115 -1.29 -9.85 -4.75
N PRO A 116 -0.09 -10.32 -4.36
CA PRO A 116 0.27 -10.53 -2.97
C PRO A 116 0.06 -9.26 -2.13
N PHE A 117 -0.57 -9.42 -0.97
CA PHE A 117 -1.10 -8.31 -0.19
C PHE A 117 -0.74 -8.44 1.29
N ASN A 118 -0.30 -7.35 1.93
CA ASN A 118 -0.11 -7.23 3.39
C ASN A 118 0.55 -8.46 4.02
N THR A 119 1.68 -8.86 3.50
CA THR A 119 2.39 -10.10 3.90
C THR A 119 2.88 -10.10 5.34
N ASP A 120 2.95 -8.93 5.98
CA ASP A 120 3.23 -8.76 7.42
C ASP A 120 2.00 -9.01 8.32
N GLY A 121 0.84 -9.33 7.73
CA GLY A 121 -0.43 -9.51 8.42
C GLY A 121 -1.28 -8.23 8.46
N GLY A 122 -0.73 -7.10 8.08
CA GLY A 122 -1.44 -5.83 8.05
C GLY A 122 -1.99 -5.38 9.42
N GLY A 123 -2.87 -4.40 9.39
CA GLY A 123 -3.58 -3.91 10.57
C GLY A 123 -4.63 -4.89 11.09
N LEU A 124 -5.21 -5.71 10.21
CA LEU A 124 -6.26 -6.66 10.61
C LEU A 124 -5.73 -7.83 11.44
N CYS A 125 -4.47 -8.27 11.21
CA CYS A 125 -3.95 -9.48 11.85
C CYS A 125 -2.74 -9.24 12.76
N ASN A 126 -1.97 -8.15 12.58
CA ASN A 126 -0.69 -8.02 13.25
C ASN A 126 -0.40 -6.62 13.81
N ASN A 127 -0.49 -5.57 13.01
CA ASN A 127 0.08 -4.27 13.37
C ASN A 127 -0.86 -3.09 13.10
N HIS A 128 -1.51 -2.61 14.15
CA HIS A 128 -2.27 -1.37 14.10
C HIS A 128 -1.85 -0.43 15.23
N PRO A 129 -0.65 0.19 15.14
CA PRO A 129 -0.18 1.14 16.14
C PRO A 129 -0.79 2.55 15.92
N THR A 130 -2.09 2.61 15.74
CA THR A 130 -2.88 3.83 15.50
C THR A 130 -2.33 4.69 14.35
N ASN A 131 -1.94 5.94 14.60
CA ASN A 131 -1.46 6.87 13.58
C ASN A 131 -0.13 6.47 12.89
N ARG A 132 0.51 5.40 13.34
CA ARG A 132 1.80 4.92 12.80
C ARG A 132 1.66 3.76 11.81
N GLY A 133 0.43 3.29 11.57
CA GLY A 133 0.17 2.15 10.69
C GLY A 133 0.65 2.33 9.24
N GLY A 134 0.70 3.58 8.75
CA GLY A 134 1.19 3.87 7.39
C GLY A 134 2.67 3.54 7.18
N ILE A 135 3.54 3.78 8.17
CA ILE A 135 4.98 3.49 8.03
C ILE A 135 5.26 1.99 7.90
N THR A 136 4.46 1.14 8.54
CA THR A 136 4.63 -0.32 8.45
C THR A 136 4.39 -0.83 7.04
N LYS A 137 3.53 -0.16 6.27
CA LYS A 137 3.27 -0.50 4.87
C LYS A 137 4.50 -0.27 4.00
N VAL A 138 5.18 0.85 4.19
CA VAL A 138 6.42 1.17 3.46
C VAL A 138 7.55 0.23 3.89
N ILE A 139 7.64 -0.10 5.18
CA ILE A 139 8.67 -1.02 5.69
C ILE A 139 8.51 -2.42 5.08
N GLU A 140 7.29 -2.96 5.05
CA GLU A 140 7.06 -4.28 4.47
C GLU A 140 7.28 -4.27 2.96
N ALA A 141 6.85 -3.24 2.25
CA ALA A 141 7.14 -3.08 0.83
C ALA A 141 8.66 -3.08 0.55
N ALA A 142 9.43 -2.32 1.35
CA ALA A 142 10.89 -2.32 1.23
C ALA A 142 11.50 -3.70 1.55
N ARG A 143 10.99 -4.44 2.53
CA ARG A 143 11.44 -5.81 2.83
C ARG A 143 11.19 -6.77 1.68
N GLN A 144 10.02 -6.70 1.06
CA GLN A 144 9.68 -7.53 -0.10
C GLN A 144 10.64 -7.26 -1.27
N LEU A 145 10.86 -5.99 -1.59
CA LEU A 145 11.79 -5.58 -2.66
C LEU A 145 13.24 -5.99 -2.40
N ARG A 146 13.65 -6.07 -1.14
CA ARG A 146 15.01 -6.43 -0.73
C ARG A 146 15.21 -7.93 -0.51
N GLY A 147 14.15 -8.74 -0.65
CA GLY A 147 14.18 -10.17 -0.35
C GLY A 147 14.36 -10.48 1.15
N GLU A 148 13.99 -9.54 2.03
CA GLU A 148 14.15 -9.64 3.49
C GLU A 148 12.83 -9.91 4.23
N ALA A 149 11.75 -10.17 3.52
CA ALA A 149 10.49 -10.57 4.14
C ALA A 149 10.59 -12.00 4.69
N HIS A 150 9.62 -12.38 5.53
CA HIS A 150 9.62 -13.73 6.06
C HIS A 150 9.55 -14.78 4.91
N PRO A 151 10.40 -15.82 4.89
CA PRO A 151 10.52 -16.73 3.74
C PRO A 151 9.21 -17.38 3.28
N LYS A 152 8.24 -17.58 4.18
CA LYS A 152 6.93 -18.16 3.83
C LYS A 152 6.02 -17.22 3.04
N VAL A 153 6.31 -15.93 3.05
CA VAL A 153 5.46 -14.89 2.45
C VAL A 153 6.26 -13.96 1.53
N GLN A 154 7.54 -14.25 1.34
CA GLN A 154 8.36 -13.51 0.37
C GLN A 154 7.78 -13.67 -1.03
N VAL A 155 7.51 -12.55 -1.69
CA VAL A 155 7.08 -12.51 -3.09
C VAL A 155 8.29 -12.79 -3.97
N SER A 156 8.15 -13.79 -4.86
CA SER A 156 9.21 -14.12 -5.82
C SER A 156 9.35 -12.98 -6.83
N ASP A 157 10.59 -12.65 -7.17
CA ASP A 157 10.93 -11.65 -8.20
C ASP A 157 10.24 -10.29 -8.03
N CYS A 158 9.95 -9.90 -6.77
CA CYS A 158 9.34 -8.61 -6.44
C CYS A 158 10.26 -7.47 -6.87
N SER A 159 9.86 -6.72 -7.87
CA SER A 159 10.60 -5.58 -8.44
C SER A 159 9.91 -4.25 -8.16
N LEU A 160 8.58 -4.26 -8.12
CA LEU A 160 7.73 -3.09 -7.92
C LEU A 160 6.71 -3.33 -6.81
N ALA A 161 6.65 -2.42 -5.86
CA ALA A 161 5.73 -2.49 -4.74
C ALA A 161 5.00 -1.17 -4.53
N LEU A 162 3.72 -1.26 -4.19
CA LEU A 162 2.92 -0.11 -3.81
C LEU A 162 2.64 -0.15 -2.30
N ALA A 163 2.92 0.94 -1.61
CA ALA A 163 2.51 1.18 -0.24
C ALA A 163 1.45 2.28 -0.18
N HIS A 164 0.35 2.02 0.54
CA HIS A 164 -0.74 2.99 0.67
C HIS A 164 -1.21 3.10 2.12
N GLY A 165 -1.32 4.34 2.58
CA GLY A 165 -1.85 4.68 3.90
C GLY A 165 -3.06 5.60 3.81
N THR A 166 -4.03 5.38 4.69
CA THR A 166 -5.17 6.27 4.87
C THR A 166 -5.32 6.71 6.32
N GLY A 167 -5.89 7.87 6.54
CA GLY A 167 -6.13 8.38 7.88
C GLY A 167 -7.29 9.36 7.95
N GLY A 168 -7.67 9.69 9.20
CA GLY A 168 -8.80 10.58 9.45
C GLY A 168 -10.14 9.99 9.02
N SER A 169 -11.21 10.75 9.21
CA SER A 169 -12.55 10.34 8.78
C SER A 169 -13.37 11.55 8.34
N ILE A 170 -13.83 11.50 7.11
CA ILE A 170 -14.91 12.33 6.57
C ILE A 170 -15.79 11.38 5.78
N GLY A 171 -16.80 10.82 6.45
CA GLY A 171 -17.64 9.75 5.92
C GLY A 171 -16.89 8.42 5.85
N SER A 172 -16.01 8.27 4.87
CA SER A 172 -15.02 7.20 4.76
C SER A 172 -13.62 7.72 5.19
N ARG A 173 -12.55 7.23 4.59
CA ARG A 173 -11.19 7.70 4.88
C ARG A 173 -10.93 9.07 4.25
N MET A 174 -10.39 9.99 5.05
CA MET A 174 -10.18 11.38 4.65
C MET A 174 -8.88 11.57 3.87
N GLY A 175 -7.75 11.25 4.51
CA GLY A 175 -6.42 11.41 3.93
C GLY A 175 -5.92 10.13 3.29
N SER A 176 -5.20 10.25 2.20
CA SER A 176 -4.60 9.13 1.47
C SER A 176 -3.23 9.51 0.95
N SER A 177 -2.27 8.61 1.13
CA SER A 177 -0.91 8.73 0.59
C SER A 177 -0.52 7.42 -0.07
N THR A 178 -0.07 7.50 -1.31
CA THR A 178 0.38 6.36 -2.12
C THR A 178 1.83 6.56 -2.49
N VAL A 179 2.65 5.53 -2.31
CA VAL A 179 4.06 5.53 -2.70
C VAL A 179 4.35 4.28 -3.51
N ILE A 180 5.00 4.43 -4.65
CA ILE A 180 5.46 3.33 -5.48
C ILE A 180 6.97 3.20 -5.29
N LEU A 181 7.40 2.01 -4.95
CA LEU A 181 8.77 1.66 -4.67
C LEU A 181 9.28 0.65 -5.70
N GLY A 182 10.53 0.79 -6.10
CA GLY A 182 11.22 -0.15 -6.96
C GLY A 182 12.47 -0.74 -6.31
N ARG A 183 12.81 -1.95 -6.69
CA ARG A 183 14.10 -2.55 -6.37
C ARG A 183 15.22 -1.72 -6.99
N ASN A 184 16.43 -1.76 -6.44
CA ASN A 184 17.51 -0.88 -6.87
C ASN A 184 17.95 -1.10 -8.33
N ASP A 185 17.72 -2.29 -8.85
CA ASP A 185 18.03 -2.71 -10.22
C ASP A 185 16.81 -2.68 -11.18
N ALA A 186 15.65 -2.25 -10.67
CA ALA A 186 14.42 -2.08 -11.45
C ALA A 186 14.37 -0.73 -12.19
#